data_813528836dea52b444d4490d61d1715b
#
_entry.id   813528836dea52b444d4490d61d1715b
#
_cell.length_a   1.000
_cell.length_b   1.000
_cell.length_c   1.000
_cell.angle_alpha   90.00
_cell.angle_beta   90.00
_cell.angle_gamma   90.00
#
_symmetry.space_group_name_H-M   'P 1'
#
loop_
_entity.id
_entity.type
_entity.pdbx_description
1 polymer ?
#
loop_
_entity_poly.entity_id
_entity_poly.type
_entity_poly.pdbx_seq_one_letter_code
_entity_poly.pdbx_strand_id
1 'polypeptide(L)'
;DYSKGFTDVNTVDNSLIKSFSDIETESYRLAYEIHKDTHTTFGWSFSLPSHITSGTMDLEVAESVNIDGTINYTDIKSNLAQGTKEKNIGFYYNKAGEEELDASFNFTAEYRMDKSGVANNDGVEVGMNFVKKFAGNCKFLWMKNPKCFEKDANGKEVMKADLFSSSTSNATKHGLVYDLETDKFVPIKK
;
A
#
# COMPACT_ATOMS: atom_id res chain seq x y z
N ASP A 1 3.68 1.39 -17.86
CA ASP A 1 4.97 1.76 -17.25
C ASP A 1 6.02 0.70 -17.55
N TYR A 2 7.22 1.14 -17.88
CA TYR A 2 8.41 0.32 -18.01
C TYR A 2 9.53 0.95 -17.19
N SER A 3 10.27 0.16 -16.45
CA SER A 3 11.47 0.65 -15.79
C SER A 3 12.64 -0.31 -15.96
N LYS A 4 13.83 0.27 -16.12
CA LYS A 4 15.11 -0.45 -16.15
C LYS A 4 16.01 0.15 -15.07
N GLY A 5 16.54 -0.70 -14.22
CA GLY A 5 17.44 -0.32 -13.15
C GLY A 5 18.84 -0.91 -13.38
N PHE A 6 19.83 -0.15 -12.94
CA PHE A 6 21.24 -0.58 -12.91
C PHE A 6 21.74 -0.37 -11.49
N THR A 7 22.41 -1.36 -10.96
CA THR A 7 22.99 -1.27 -9.61
C THR A 7 24.42 -1.73 -9.66
N ASP A 8 25.31 -0.87 -9.24
CA ASP A 8 26.69 -1.21 -8.93
C ASP A 8 26.78 -1.57 -7.45
N VAL A 9 27.32 -2.74 -7.16
CA VAL A 9 27.40 -3.28 -5.80
C VAL A 9 28.85 -3.38 -5.38
N ASN A 10 29.21 -2.63 -4.35
CA ASN A 10 30.53 -2.71 -3.73
C ASN A 10 30.57 -3.83 -2.69
N THR A 11 31.58 -4.66 -2.73
CA THR A 11 31.83 -5.68 -1.72
C THR A 11 32.56 -5.10 -0.51
N VAL A 12 32.31 -5.68 0.66
CA VAL A 12 33.02 -5.32 1.90
C VAL A 12 34.20 -6.25 2.09
N ASP A 13 35.33 -5.73 2.56
CA ASP A 13 36.50 -6.51 2.90
C ASP A 13 36.15 -7.64 3.88
N ASN A 14 36.78 -8.83 3.69
CA ASN A 14 36.49 -10.06 4.43
C ASN A 14 35.10 -10.67 4.23
N SER A 15 34.41 -10.32 3.14
CA SER A 15 33.18 -10.98 2.72
C SER A 15 33.48 -12.28 1.95
N LEU A 16 32.58 -13.26 2.06
CA LEU A 16 32.59 -14.44 1.18
C LEU A 16 32.31 -14.09 -0.28
N ILE A 17 31.77 -12.92 -0.51
CA ILE A 17 31.49 -12.39 -1.85
C ILE A 17 32.67 -11.53 -2.28
N LYS A 18 33.37 -11.96 -3.32
CA LYS A 18 34.52 -11.25 -3.86
C LYS A 18 34.14 -10.09 -4.76
N SER A 19 33.16 -10.32 -5.62
CA SER A 19 32.74 -9.32 -6.58
C SER A 19 31.30 -9.53 -7.07
N PHE A 20 30.71 -8.46 -7.56
CA PHE A 20 29.50 -8.48 -8.39
C PHE A 20 29.83 -7.89 -9.75
N SER A 21 29.21 -8.41 -10.82
CA SER A 21 29.09 -7.63 -12.05
C SER A 21 27.94 -6.62 -11.91
N ASP A 22 27.83 -5.70 -12.87
CA ASP A 22 26.67 -4.81 -12.97
C ASP A 22 25.38 -5.63 -12.97
N ILE A 23 24.48 -5.29 -12.04
CA ILE A 23 23.18 -5.93 -11.93
C ILE A 23 22.16 -5.09 -12.70
N GLU A 24 21.52 -5.72 -13.68
CA GLU A 24 20.39 -5.09 -14.39
C GLU A 24 19.06 -5.67 -13.92
N THR A 25 18.09 -4.79 -13.74
CA THR A 25 16.72 -5.16 -13.39
C THR A 25 15.73 -4.53 -14.36
N GLU A 26 14.64 -5.23 -14.62
CA GLU A 26 13.54 -4.71 -15.43
C GLU A 26 12.20 -4.96 -14.77
N SER A 27 11.23 -4.07 -15.01
CA SER A 27 9.84 -4.25 -14.62
C SER A 27 8.90 -3.66 -15.66
N TYR A 28 7.71 -4.25 -15.78
CA TYR A 28 6.64 -3.80 -16.68
C TYR A 28 5.33 -3.75 -15.94
N ARG A 29 4.51 -2.74 -16.25
CA ARG A 29 3.14 -2.65 -15.76
C ARG A 29 2.26 -2.03 -16.83
N LEU A 30 1.16 -2.72 -17.13
CA LEU A 30 0.04 -2.22 -17.91
C LEU A 30 -1.17 -2.16 -16.99
N ALA A 31 -1.84 -1.03 -16.93
CA ALA A 31 -3.08 -0.88 -16.16
C ALA A 31 -4.13 -0.17 -17.01
N TYR A 32 -5.37 -0.60 -16.84
CA TYR A 32 -6.54 0.02 -17.42
C TYR A 32 -7.52 0.38 -16.32
N GLU A 33 -7.96 1.62 -16.32
CA GLU A 33 -8.79 2.19 -15.27
C GLU A 33 -10.04 2.82 -15.87
N ILE A 34 -11.17 2.57 -15.24
CA ILE A 34 -12.47 3.13 -15.61
C ILE A 34 -12.99 3.94 -14.43
N HIS A 35 -13.23 5.21 -14.66
CA HIS A 35 -13.90 6.10 -13.73
C HIS A 35 -15.39 6.10 -14.07
N LYS A 36 -16.21 5.47 -13.22
CA LYS A 36 -17.66 5.44 -13.39
C LYS A 36 -18.28 6.79 -13.03
N ASP A 37 -17.74 7.41 -11.99
CA ASP A 37 -18.11 8.73 -11.48
C ASP A 37 -16.90 9.31 -10.73
N THR A 38 -17.06 10.49 -10.11
CA THR A 38 -16.00 11.18 -9.37
C THR A 38 -15.50 10.39 -8.14
N HIS A 39 -16.25 9.40 -7.69
CA HIS A 39 -16.02 8.66 -6.46
C HIS A 39 -15.74 7.17 -6.68
N THR A 40 -16.06 6.65 -7.86
CA THR A 40 -15.96 5.21 -8.13
C THR A 40 -15.01 4.92 -9.28
N THR A 41 -13.99 4.16 -8.97
CA THR A 41 -12.97 3.73 -9.93
C THR A 41 -12.81 2.22 -9.84
N PHE A 42 -12.70 1.57 -10.96
CA PHE A 42 -12.31 0.16 -11.04
C PHE A 42 -11.39 -0.08 -12.23
N GLY A 43 -10.59 -1.11 -12.12
CA GLY A 43 -9.66 -1.41 -13.18
C GLY A 43 -9.00 -2.76 -13.02
N TRP A 44 -8.14 -3.05 -13.97
CA TRP A 44 -7.31 -4.23 -13.95
C TRP A 44 -5.87 -3.85 -14.34
N SER A 45 -4.94 -4.67 -13.92
CA SER A 45 -3.54 -4.49 -14.21
C SER A 45 -2.88 -5.82 -14.56
N PHE A 46 -1.90 -5.73 -15.44
CA PHE A 46 -0.94 -6.78 -15.68
C PHE A 46 0.44 -6.24 -15.35
N SER A 47 1.23 -6.99 -14.59
CA SER A 47 2.58 -6.56 -14.26
C SER A 47 3.57 -7.74 -14.24
N LEU A 48 4.81 -7.40 -14.61
CA LEU A 48 5.99 -8.19 -14.30
C LEU A 48 6.76 -7.37 -13.26
N PRO A 49 6.78 -7.80 -12.01
CA PRO A 49 7.56 -7.13 -10.96
C PRO A 49 9.05 -7.04 -11.31
N SER A 50 9.75 -6.16 -10.64
CA SER A 50 11.19 -6.00 -10.86
C SER A 50 11.91 -7.34 -10.66
N HIS A 51 12.66 -7.74 -11.67
CA HIS A 51 13.43 -8.97 -11.69
C HIS A 51 14.81 -8.71 -12.27
N ILE A 52 15.78 -9.51 -11.85
CA ILE A 52 17.14 -9.40 -12.33
C ILE A 52 17.23 -10.05 -13.71
N THR A 53 17.66 -9.29 -14.71
CA THR A 53 17.83 -9.74 -16.11
C THR A 53 19.26 -10.11 -16.43
N SER A 54 20.23 -9.48 -15.77
CA SER A 54 21.65 -9.82 -15.86
C SER A 54 22.38 -9.53 -14.55
N GLY A 55 23.47 -10.19 -14.37
CA GLY A 55 24.36 -10.03 -13.22
C GLY A 55 25.02 -11.34 -12.83
N THR A 56 26.22 -11.24 -12.29
CA THR A 56 26.96 -12.39 -11.73
C THR A 56 27.54 -12.01 -10.38
N MET A 57 27.71 -13.02 -9.54
CA MET A 57 28.31 -12.90 -8.22
C MET A 57 29.41 -13.92 -8.11
N ASP A 58 30.61 -13.49 -7.73
CA ASP A 58 31.77 -14.38 -7.46
C ASP A 58 31.86 -14.61 -5.96
N LEU A 59 31.77 -15.86 -5.57
CA LEU A 59 31.84 -16.33 -4.19
C LEU A 59 33.12 -17.08 -3.95
N GLU A 60 33.78 -16.84 -2.81
CA GLU A 60 34.87 -17.66 -2.30
C GLU A 60 34.31 -18.65 -1.26
N VAL A 61 34.43 -19.94 -1.56
CA VAL A 61 33.87 -20.99 -0.71
C VAL A 61 35.03 -21.91 -0.25
N ALA A 62 35.01 -22.23 1.04
CA ALA A 62 35.97 -23.21 1.57
C ALA A 62 35.70 -24.59 0.96
N GLU A 63 36.68 -25.16 0.29
CA GLU A 63 36.61 -26.46 -0.39
C GLU A 63 37.13 -27.60 0.48
N SER A 64 38.29 -27.36 1.16
CA SER A 64 38.90 -28.38 1.99
C SER A 64 39.77 -27.77 3.10
N VAL A 65 40.04 -28.55 4.12
CA VAL A 65 40.98 -28.21 5.19
C VAL A 65 42.12 -29.22 5.17
N ASN A 66 43.33 -28.74 5.07
CA ASN A 66 44.54 -29.56 5.12
C ASN A 66 44.81 -30.05 6.56
N ILE A 67 45.69 -31.05 6.69
CA ILE A 67 46.08 -31.62 7.99
C ILE A 67 46.76 -30.57 8.90
N ASP A 68 47.40 -29.57 8.31
CA ASP A 68 48.03 -28.46 9.02
C ASP A 68 47.07 -27.35 9.44
N GLY A 69 45.75 -27.50 9.15
CA GLY A 69 44.74 -26.53 9.45
C GLY A 69 44.53 -25.44 8.38
N THR A 70 45.31 -25.47 7.29
CA THR A 70 45.14 -24.52 6.18
C THR A 70 43.82 -24.79 5.42
N ILE A 71 43.04 -23.75 5.17
CA ILE A 71 41.80 -23.84 4.41
C ILE A 71 42.08 -23.52 2.94
N ASN A 72 41.70 -24.42 2.06
CA ASN A 72 41.68 -24.16 0.62
C ASN A 72 40.34 -23.61 0.20
N TYR A 73 40.36 -22.55 -0.59
CA TYR A 73 39.17 -21.89 -1.10
C TYR A 73 39.06 -22.10 -2.61
N THR A 74 37.85 -22.16 -3.09
CA THR A 74 37.52 -22.17 -4.53
C THR A 74 36.55 -21.03 -4.87
N ASP A 75 36.73 -20.47 -6.05
CA ASP A 75 35.87 -19.41 -6.55
C ASP A 75 34.70 -20.02 -7.32
N ILE A 76 33.47 -19.65 -6.92
CA ILE A 76 32.24 -20.07 -7.56
C ILE A 76 31.56 -18.84 -8.17
N LYS A 77 31.34 -18.89 -9.48
CA LYS A 77 30.58 -17.85 -10.18
C LYS A 77 29.11 -18.23 -10.26
N SER A 78 28.27 -17.42 -9.66
CA SER A 78 26.81 -17.59 -9.67
C SER A 78 26.13 -16.56 -10.58
N ASN A 79 25.23 -17.02 -11.43
CA ASN A 79 24.39 -16.17 -12.25
C ASN A 79 23.20 -15.70 -11.40
N LEU A 80 23.00 -14.39 -11.33
CA LEU A 80 21.90 -13.76 -10.60
C LEU A 80 20.63 -13.57 -11.43
N ALA A 81 20.74 -13.71 -12.75
CA ALA A 81 19.56 -13.55 -13.62
C ALA A 81 18.48 -14.60 -13.29
N GLN A 82 17.29 -14.13 -13.06
CA GLN A 82 16.14 -14.99 -12.78
C GLN A 82 15.67 -15.71 -14.04
N GLY A 83 15.65 -17.03 -14.02
CA GLY A 83 15.17 -17.86 -15.14
C GLY A 83 13.65 -17.77 -15.29
N THR A 84 12.92 -17.82 -14.19
CA THR A 84 11.45 -17.68 -14.14
C THR A 84 11.09 -16.29 -13.63
N LYS A 85 10.10 -15.68 -14.26
CA LYS A 85 9.66 -14.32 -13.94
C LYS A 85 8.25 -14.35 -13.37
N GLU A 86 8.06 -13.71 -12.23
CA GLU A 86 6.73 -13.50 -11.66
C GLU A 86 5.88 -12.67 -12.62
N LYS A 87 4.60 -13.04 -12.76
CA LYS A 87 3.60 -12.32 -13.55
C LYS A 87 2.36 -12.15 -12.72
N ASN A 88 1.84 -10.94 -12.67
CA ASN A 88 0.69 -10.60 -11.85
C ASN A 88 -0.45 -10.09 -12.71
N ILE A 89 -1.66 -10.57 -12.43
CA ILE A 89 -2.90 -10.06 -12.98
C ILE A 89 -3.73 -9.56 -11.81
N GLY A 90 -4.00 -8.26 -11.79
CA GLY A 90 -4.70 -7.61 -10.70
C GLY A 90 -6.04 -7.01 -11.13
N PHE A 91 -6.99 -7.03 -10.22
CA PHE A 91 -8.23 -6.28 -10.27
C PHE A 91 -8.31 -5.38 -9.05
N TYR A 92 -8.81 -4.17 -9.23
CA TYR A 92 -9.08 -3.27 -8.14
C TYR A 92 -10.39 -2.52 -8.32
N TYR A 93 -11.03 -2.24 -7.21
CA TYR A 93 -12.21 -1.43 -7.10
C TYR A 93 -12.01 -0.44 -5.95
N ASN A 94 -12.23 0.82 -6.22
CA ASN A 94 -12.15 1.88 -5.24
C ASN A 94 -13.42 2.71 -5.28
N LYS A 95 -14.07 2.86 -4.14
CA LYS A 95 -15.16 3.79 -3.94
C LYS A 95 -14.78 4.77 -2.85
N ALA A 96 -14.53 6.03 -3.24
CA ALA A 96 -14.31 7.11 -2.30
C ALA A 96 -15.65 7.50 -1.63
N GLY A 97 -15.56 8.00 -0.40
CA GLY A 97 -16.75 8.48 0.30
C GLY A 97 -17.37 9.69 -0.40
N GLU A 98 -18.67 9.66 -0.58
CA GLU A 98 -19.45 10.85 -0.88
C GLU A 98 -19.61 11.68 0.39
N GLU A 99 -19.73 13.01 0.27
CA GLU A 99 -19.84 13.92 1.43
C GLU A 99 -20.92 13.51 2.45
N GLU A 100 -21.99 12.87 1.98
CA GLU A 100 -23.07 12.41 2.86
C GLU A 100 -22.77 11.08 3.57
N LEU A 101 -21.99 10.19 2.98
CA LEU A 101 -21.73 8.84 3.53
C LEU A 101 -20.41 8.72 4.25
N ASP A 102 -19.45 9.58 3.94
CA ASP A 102 -18.09 9.65 4.51
C ASP A 102 -17.45 8.26 4.75
N ALA A 103 -17.71 7.35 3.82
CA ALA A 103 -17.23 5.98 3.85
C ALA A 103 -16.50 5.67 2.55
N SER A 104 -15.30 5.14 2.65
CA SER A 104 -14.54 4.65 1.50
C SER A 104 -14.36 3.15 1.58
N PHE A 105 -14.34 2.53 0.42
CA PHE A 105 -14.13 1.10 0.27
C PHE A 105 -13.10 0.85 -0.83
N ASN A 106 -12.09 0.07 -0.50
CA ASN A 106 -11.10 -0.43 -1.44
C ASN A 106 -11.14 -1.95 -1.46
N PHE A 107 -11.14 -2.52 -2.64
CA PHE A 107 -10.99 -3.94 -2.87
C PHE A 107 -9.90 -4.16 -3.90
N THR A 108 -9.01 -5.11 -3.63
CA THR A 108 -7.97 -5.56 -4.54
C THR A 108 -7.96 -7.07 -4.59
N ALA A 109 -7.78 -7.64 -5.76
CA ALA A 109 -7.53 -9.06 -5.95
C ALA A 109 -6.42 -9.22 -6.97
N GLU A 110 -5.41 -10.01 -6.66
CA GLU A 110 -4.25 -10.24 -7.53
C GLU A 110 -3.97 -11.73 -7.62
N TYR A 111 -3.84 -12.24 -8.84
CA TYR A 111 -3.32 -13.56 -9.12
C TYR A 111 -1.86 -13.43 -9.53
N ARG A 112 -0.98 -14.12 -8.82
CA ARG A 112 0.45 -14.14 -9.04
C ARG A 112 0.86 -15.50 -9.57
N MET A 113 1.43 -15.52 -10.75
CA MET A 113 2.03 -16.69 -11.38
C MET A 113 3.53 -16.68 -11.10
N ASP A 114 4.07 -17.84 -10.81
CA ASP A 114 5.51 -18.02 -10.54
C ASP A 114 6.04 -17.06 -9.46
N LYS A 115 5.30 -16.92 -8.38
CA LYS A 115 5.58 -15.99 -7.28
C LYS A 115 7.03 -16.09 -6.81
N SER A 116 7.66 -14.93 -6.65
CA SER A 116 9.08 -14.79 -6.28
C SER A 116 10.05 -15.44 -7.27
N GLY A 117 9.65 -15.63 -8.52
CA GLY A 117 10.48 -16.25 -9.54
C GLY A 117 10.62 -17.77 -9.42
N VAL A 118 9.76 -18.43 -8.66
CA VAL A 118 9.72 -19.88 -8.48
C VAL A 118 8.66 -20.48 -9.39
N ALA A 119 9.05 -21.34 -10.31
CA ALA A 119 8.15 -21.97 -11.27
C ALA A 119 7.03 -22.76 -10.57
N ASN A 120 5.79 -22.60 -11.05
CA ASN A 120 4.57 -23.22 -10.51
C ASN A 120 4.25 -22.86 -9.04
N ASN A 121 4.81 -21.78 -8.52
CA ASN A 121 4.45 -21.22 -7.22
C ASN A 121 3.40 -20.11 -7.40
N ASP A 122 2.18 -20.51 -7.70
CA ASP A 122 1.09 -19.58 -7.94
C ASP A 122 0.37 -19.21 -6.65
N GLY A 123 -0.22 -18.02 -6.63
CA GLY A 123 -0.94 -17.54 -5.46
C GLY A 123 -2.03 -16.53 -5.80
N VAL A 124 -3.00 -16.42 -4.91
CA VAL A 124 -4.03 -15.38 -4.94
C VAL A 124 -3.87 -14.51 -3.72
N GLU A 125 -3.88 -13.20 -3.93
CA GLU A 125 -3.85 -12.21 -2.85
C GLU A 125 -5.10 -11.35 -2.95
N VAL A 126 -5.83 -11.20 -1.84
CA VAL A 126 -7.04 -10.39 -1.77
C VAL A 126 -6.91 -9.40 -0.63
N GLY A 127 -7.11 -8.13 -0.94
CA GLY A 127 -7.10 -7.05 0.02
C GLY A 127 -8.45 -6.34 0.07
N MET A 128 -8.92 -6.02 1.27
CA MET A 128 -10.09 -5.17 1.47
C MET A 128 -9.77 -4.13 2.53
N ASN A 129 -10.12 -2.89 2.22
CA ASN A 129 -10.03 -1.80 3.18
C ASN A 129 -11.35 -1.03 3.18
N PHE A 130 -11.96 -0.93 4.35
CA PHE A 130 -13.14 -0.14 4.56
C PHE A 130 -12.85 0.91 5.62
N VAL A 131 -13.02 2.17 5.25
CA VAL A 131 -12.87 3.30 6.16
C VAL A 131 -14.21 4.02 6.25
N LYS A 132 -14.74 4.15 7.44
CA LYS A 132 -15.90 4.96 7.75
C LYS A 132 -15.50 6.02 8.75
N LYS A 133 -15.66 7.28 8.40
CA LYS A 133 -15.54 8.36 9.36
C LYS A 133 -16.85 8.49 10.12
N PHE A 134 -16.80 8.30 11.40
CA PHE A 134 -17.94 8.52 12.26
C PHE A 134 -17.89 9.96 12.75
N ALA A 135 -18.80 10.74 12.30
CA ALA A 135 -19.05 12.07 12.86
C ALA A 135 -19.92 11.89 14.11
N GLY A 136 -19.30 11.49 15.19
CA GLY A 136 -20.01 11.14 16.42
C GLY A 136 -21.06 10.05 16.23
N ASN A 137 -22.07 9.99 17.10
CA ASN A 137 -23.20 9.03 17.01
C ASN A 137 -24.28 9.46 16.01
N CYS A 138 -23.96 10.28 15.01
CA CYS A 138 -24.98 10.93 14.17
C CYS A 138 -25.49 10.09 13.00
N LYS A 139 -24.61 9.31 12.38
CA LYS A 139 -24.99 8.37 11.30
C LYS A 139 -24.21 7.07 11.46
N PHE A 140 -24.92 5.97 11.60
CA PHE A 140 -24.35 4.64 11.51
C PHE A 140 -25.06 3.88 10.41
N LEU A 141 -24.38 3.61 9.31
CA LEU A 141 -24.95 2.98 8.10
C LEU A 141 -26.16 3.78 7.59
N TRP A 142 -27.37 3.22 7.76
CA TRP A 142 -28.65 3.82 7.37
C TRP A 142 -29.41 4.47 8.54
N MET A 143 -28.89 4.36 9.75
CA MET A 143 -29.55 4.95 10.93
C MET A 143 -29.11 6.40 11.11
N LYS A 144 -30.07 7.30 11.14
CA LYS A 144 -29.87 8.72 11.47
C LYS A 144 -30.20 8.95 12.95
N ASN A 145 -29.30 9.62 13.65
CA ASN A 145 -29.66 10.18 14.97
C ASN A 145 -30.30 11.56 14.77
N PRO A 146 -31.61 11.72 15.05
CA PRO A 146 -32.31 12.99 14.83
C PRO A 146 -31.68 14.18 15.56
N LYS A 147 -30.98 13.95 16.66
CA LYS A 147 -30.33 15.01 17.44
C LYS A 147 -29.16 15.69 16.69
N CYS A 148 -28.65 15.06 15.64
CA CYS A 148 -27.53 15.56 14.87
C CYS A 148 -27.95 16.36 13.64
N PHE A 149 -29.23 16.47 13.36
CA PHE A 149 -29.75 17.14 12.19
C PHE A 149 -30.61 18.34 12.59
N GLU A 150 -30.60 19.36 11.78
CA GLU A 150 -31.48 20.51 11.85
C GLU A 150 -32.07 20.80 10.48
N LYS A 151 -33.13 21.57 10.42
CA LYS A 151 -33.68 22.03 9.14
C LYS A 151 -33.06 23.38 8.80
N ASP A 152 -32.57 23.50 7.59
CA ASP A 152 -32.14 24.80 7.05
C ASP A 152 -33.33 25.70 6.76
N ALA A 153 -33.04 26.94 6.33
CA ALA A 153 -34.06 27.93 5.99
C ALA A 153 -35.04 27.47 4.89
N ASN A 154 -34.69 26.45 4.12
CA ASN A 154 -35.49 25.85 3.05
C ASN A 154 -36.24 24.60 3.52
N GLY A 155 -36.13 24.23 4.80
CA GLY A 155 -36.73 23.04 5.35
C GLY A 155 -36.03 21.72 5.05
N LYS A 156 -34.84 21.75 4.41
CA LYS A 156 -34.00 20.60 4.13
C LYS A 156 -33.24 20.20 5.40
N GLU A 157 -33.28 18.92 5.71
CA GLU A 157 -32.43 18.39 6.81
C GLU A 157 -30.96 18.54 6.47
N VAL A 158 -30.26 19.31 7.27
CA VAL A 158 -28.82 19.47 7.21
C VAL A 158 -28.21 19.01 8.54
N MET A 159 -27.04 18.49 8.46
CA MET A 159 -26.31 18.06 9.64
C MET A 159 -25.78 19.30 10.35
N LYS A 160 -25.93 19.38 11.67
CA LYS A 160 -25.39 20.48 12.47
C LYS A 160 -23.90 20.62 12.23
N ALA A 161 -23.48 21.73 11.67
CA ALA A 161 -22.13 21.97 11.18
C ALA A 161 -21.04 21.72 12.25
N ASP A 162 -21.38 21.95 13.50
CA ASP A 162 -20.45 21.88 14.63
C ASP A 162 -20.12 20.44 15.06
N LEU A 163 -20.91 19.45 14.62
CA LEU A 163 -20.70 18.04 14.97
C LEU A 163 -19.69 17.32 14.05
N PHE A 164 -19.22 17.99 13.01
CA PHE A 164 -18.42 17.37 11.92
C PHE A 164 -16.99 17.83 11.82
N SER A 165 -16.58 18.81 12.56
CA SER A 165 -15.15 19.03 12.67
C SER A 165 -14.55 17.85 13.44
N SER A 166 -14.12 16.83 12.71
CA SER A 166 -13.38 15.69 13.26
C SER A 166 -12.01 16.08 13.84
N SER A 167 -11.77 17.36 13.96
CA SER A 167 -10.66 17.92 14.69
C SER A 167 -11.18 18.85 15.74
N THR A 168 -10.94 18.49 16.97
CA THR A 168 -10.94 19.40 18.13
C THR A 168 -10.28 20.75 17.79
N SER A 169 -9.43 20.81 16.76
CA SER A 169 -8.79 22.01 16.23
C SER A 169 -9.75 23.02 15.60
N ASN A 170 -10.91 22.60 15.03
CA ASN A 170 -11.84 23.54 14.46
C ASN A 170 -12.81 24.11 15.51
N ALA A 171 -13.28 23.29 16.43
CA ALA A 171 -14.09 23.78 17.55
C ALA A 171 -13.30 24.78 18.40
N THR A 172 -12.03 24.50 18.69
CA THR A 172 -11.13 25.45 19.39
C THR A 172 -10.83 26.70 18.58
N LYS A 173 -10.74 26.63 17.24
CA LYS A 173 -10.60 27.83 16.40
C LYS A 173 -11.79 28.78 16.49
N HIS A 174 -12.99 28.26 16.75
CA HIS A 174 -14.21 29.07 16.94
C HIS A 174 -14.49 29.36 18.42
N GLY A 175 -13.55 28.99 19.32
CA GLY A 175 -13.69 29.26 20.75
C GLY A 175 -14.79 28.43 21.42
N LEU A 176 -15.10 27.27 20.88
CA LEU A 176 -16.11 26.33 21.40
C LEU A 176 -15.45 25.06 21.93
N VAL A 177 -16.01 24.50 23.00
CA VAL A 177 -15.68 23.17 23.53
C VAL A 177 -16.96 22.36 23.66
N TYR A 178 -16.89 21.07 23.35
CA TYR A 178 -18.03 20.18 23.51
C TYR A 178 -18.17 19.77 24.99
N ASP A 179 -19.33 20.08 25.55
CA ASP A 179 -19.68 19.72 26.91
C ASP A 179 -20.43 18.39 26.92
N LEU A 180 -19.82 17.36 27.49
CA LEU A 180 -20.36 16.01 27.55
C LEU A 180 -21.58 15.87 28.46
N GLU A 181 -21.74 16.76 29.46
CA GLU A 181 -22.88 16.72 30.38
C GLU A 181 -24.15 17.30 29.75
N THR A 182 -23.97 18.37 29.00
CA THR A 182 -25.10 19.07 28.35
C THR A 182 -25.35 18.66 26.92
N ASP A 183 -24.45 17.81 26.32
CA ASP A 183 -24.47 17.37 24.93
C ASP A 183 -24.49 18.56 23.95
N LYS A 184 -23.73 19.63 24.25
CA LYS A 184 -23.69 20.89 23.48
C LYS A 184 -22.29 21.45 23.35
N PHE A 185 -22.07 22.20 22.29
CA PHE A 185 -20.91 23.06 22.19
C PHE A 185 -21.12 24.34 23.01
N VAL A 186 -20.23 24.58 23.95
CA VAL A 186 -20.24 25.76 24.82
C VAL A 186 -19.02 26.61 24.57
N PRO A 187 -19.11 27.94 24.72
CA PRO A 187 -17.95 28.81 24.59
C PRO A 187 -16.86 28.46 25.60
N ILE A 188 -15.61 28.47 25.13
CA ILE A 188 -14.46 28.32 26.01
C ILE A 188 -14.44 29.52 26.95
N LYS A 189 -14.70 29.30 28.25
CA LYS A 189 -14.52 30.37 29.25
C LYS A 189 -13.03 30.70 29.30
N LYS A 190 -12.72 31.97 28.99
CA LYS A 190 -11.37 32.54 29.23
C LYS A 190 -11.13 32.78 30.71
#